data_3e8346593dcb940f249b71356767a093
#
_entry.id   3e8346593dcb940f249b71356767a093
#
_cell.length_a   1.000
_cell.length_b   1.000
_cell.length_c   1.000
_cell.angle_alpha   90.00
_cell.angle_beta   90.00
_cell.angle_gamma   90.00
#
_symmetry.space_group_name_H-M   'P 1'
#
loop_
_entity.id
_entity.type
_entity.pdbx_description
1 polymer ?
#
loop_
_entity_poly.entity_id
_entity_poly.type
_entity_poly.pdbx_seq_one_letter_code
_entity_poly.pdbx_strand_id
1 'polypeptide(L)'
;MITRAREWALAILLLLAGICAPAVSAAREYLQLFVTEPYLELHTGPGRGYPVFHVVPRDASVDVLFRRTDWFKVRTERGVEGWASQADMLKTVLADGSPFKFPLGDRAGFTNHTWEMGIFAGELGSATLVSGYAALSLNSQLQVEGSVGNFLGTFANGVTADIGLAHIILPEARLSPFLMLGVGLIHTEPKATLVQPENRTEDTAYVGAGLRFYLSRRFFLRAEYKAHYIFTKRNSNEESDEWKLGFAFFY
;
A
#
# COMPACT_ATOMS: atom_id res chain seq x y z
N MET A 1 27.40 0.20 -42.69
CA MET A 1 26.49 0.88 -41.73
C MET A 1 25.01 0.49 -41.90
N ILE A 2 24.58 -0.07 -43.00
CA ILE A 2 23.16 -0.39 -43.34
C ILE A 2 22.64 -1.69 -42.68
N THR A 3 23.55 -2.64 -42.37
CA THR A 3 23.17 -3.97 -41.82
C THR A 3 22.69 -3.89 -40.35
N ARG A 4 23.27 -3.06 -39.51
CA ARG A 4 22.87 -2.92 -38.10
C ARG A 4 21.48 -2.28 -37.91
N ALA A 5 21.10 -1.34 -38.77
CA ALA A 5 19.79 -0.70 -38.70
C ALA A 5 18.62 -1.68 -38.99
N ARG A 6 18.86 -2.68 -39.85
CA ARG A 6 17.85 -3.74 -40.14
C ARG A 6 17.66 -4.70 -38.97
N GLU A 7 18.71 -5.01 -38.22
CA GLU A 7 18.61 -5.90 -37.06
C GLU A 7 17.84 -5.22 -35.89
N TRP A 8 18.07 -3.95 -35.67
CA TRP A 8 17.32 -3.17 -34.68
C TRP A 8 15.85 -2.98 -35.07
N ALA A 9 15.55 -2.79 -36.36
CA ALA A 9 14.18 -2.71 -36.86
C ALA A 9 13.41 -4.02 -36.71
N LEU A 10 14.06 -5.15 -36.93
CA LEU A 10 13.48 -6.50 -36.72
C LEU A 10 13.27 -6.78 -35.23
N ALA A 11 14.18 -6.38 -34.34
CA ALA A 11 14.03 -6.54 -32.91
C ALA A 11 12.87 -5.70 -32.37
N ILE A 12 12.70 -4.47 -32.84
CA ILE A 12 11.57 -3.60 -32.47
C ILE A 12 10.24 -4.15 -33.00
N LEU A 13 10.22 -4.71 -34.22
CA LEU A 13 9.01 -5.31 -34.80
C LEU A 13 8.58 -6.56 -34.04
N LEU A 14 9.52 -7.39 -33.58
CA LEU A 14 9.26 -8.57 -32.74
C LEU A 14 8.79 -8.20 -31.34
N LEU A 15 9.31 -7.11 -30.77
CA LEU A 15 8.86 -6.57 -29.48
C LEU A 15 7.42 -6.01 -29.57
N LEU A 16 7.08 -5.35 -30.67
CA LEU A 16 5.73 -4.81 -30.92
C LEU A 16 4.72 -5.94 -31.25
N ALA A 17 5.13 -7.01 -31.90
CA ALA A 17 4.27 -8.17 -32.17
C ALA A 17 3.92 -8.95 -30.88
N GLY A 18 4.77 -8.93 -29.87
CA GLY A 18 4.51 -9.54 -28.55
C GLY A 18 3.43 -8.83 -27.72
N ILE A 19 3.14 -7.55 -28.03
CA ILE A 19 2.15 -6.73 -27.31
C ILE A 19 0.71 -6.98 -27.82
N CYS A 20 0.56 -7.58 -29.01
CA CYS A 20 -0.73 -7.94 -29.63
C CYS A 20 -1.19 -9.37 -29.34
N ALA A 21 -0.74 -10.01 -28.25
CA ALA A 21 -1.36 -11.24 -27.81
C ALA A 21 -2.82 -10.95 -27.44
N PRO A 22 -3.82 -11.69 -28.00
CA PRO A 22 -5.21 -11.51 -27.59
C PRO A 22 -5.27 -11.77 -26.10
N ALA A 23 -5.77 -10.79 -25.34
CA ALA A 23 -6.08 -10.99 -23.94
C ALA A 23 -7.11 -12.12 -23.88
N VAL A 24 -6.68 -13.30 -23.47
CA VAL A 24 -7.60 -14.39 -23.14
C VAL A 24 -8.46 -13.83 -22.00
N SER A 25 -9.70 -13.51 -22.31
CA SER A 25 -10.71 -13.12 -21.34
C SER A 25 -10.96 -14.34 -20.46
N ALA A 26 -10.17 -14.46 -19.39
CA ALA A 26 -10.50 -15.42 -18.34
C ALA A 26 -11.88 -15.03 -17.82
N ALA A 27 -12.85 -15.93 -17.95
CA ALA A 27 -14.15 -15.76 -17.32
C ALA A 27 -13.89 -15.48 -15.85
N ARG A 28 -14.32 -14.32 -15.35
CA ARG A 28 -14.15 -13.96 -13.95
C ARG A 28 -15.02 -14.93 -13.15
N GLU A 29 -14.39 -15.84 -12.45
CA GLU A 29 -15.04 -16.68 -11.47
C GLU A 29 -15.43 -15.76 -10.30
N TYR A 30 -16.71 -15.50 -10.15
CA TYR A 30 -17.24 -14.71 -9.05
C TYR A 30 -17.36 -15.56 -7.80
N LEU A 31 -17.08 -14.98 -6.65
CA LEU A 31 -17.27 -15.65 -5.37
C LEU A 31 -18.76 -15.83 -5.10
N GLN A 32 -19.21 -17.09 -5.04
CA GLN A 32 -20.58 -17.45 -4.76
C GLN A 32 -20.77 -17.64 -3.25
N LEU A 33 -21.81 -17.02 -2.71
CA LEU A 33 -22.19 -17.08 -1.30
C LEU A 33 -23.66 -17.48 -1.16
N PHE A 34 -23.97 -18.19 -0.09
CA PHE A 34 -25.31 -18.67 0.23
C PHE A 34 -25.90 -17.92 1.42
N VAL A 35 -27.15 -17.52 1.33
CA VAL A 35 -27.86 -16.77 2.35
C VAL A 35 -28.34 -17.72 3.46
N THR A 36 -27.88 -17.51 4.68
CA THR A 36 -28.28 -18.33 5.86
C THR A 36 -29.36 -17.68 6.70
N GLU A 37 -29.47 -16.37 6.66
CA GLU A 37 -30.56 -15.61 7.30
C GLU A 37 -31.89 -15.80 6.54
N PRO A 38 -33.03 -15.43 7.11
CA PRO A 38 -34.33 -15.56 6.43
C PRO A 38 -34.35 -14.86 5.07
N TYR A 39 -33.63 -13.75 4.94
CA TYR A 39 -33.47 -13.01 3.68
C TYR A 39 -32.24 -12.12 3.73
N LEU A 40 -31.73 -11.75 2.55
CA LEU A 40 -30.70 -10.77 2.33
C LEU A 40 -31.30 -9.58 1.57
N GLU A 41 -31.20 -8.37 2.12
CA GLU A 41 -31.72 -7.16 1.51
C GLU A 41 -30.77 -6.59 0.44
N LEU A 42 -31.32 -6.26 -0.73
CA LEU A 42 -30.61 -5.60 -1.80
C LEU A 42 -31.09 -4.15 -1.97
N HIS A 43 -30.17 -3.23 -1.79
CA HIS A 43 -30.38 -1.79 -1.96
C HIS A 43 -30.04 -1.33 -3.38
N THR A 44 -30.65 -0.23 -3.83
CA THR A 44 -30.38 0.36 -5.15
C THR A 44 -28.98 0.99 -5.24
N GLY A 45 -28.32 1.26 -4.11
CA GLY A 45 -26.99 1.87 -4.06
C GLY A 45 -26.21 1.51 -2.78
N PRO A 46 -24.91 1.84 -2.73
CA PRO A 46 -24.01 1.49 -1.64
C PRO A 46 -24.16 2.43 -0.43
N GLY A 47 -25.24 2.35 0.30
CA GLY A 47 -25.47 3.16 1.48
C GLY A 47 -26.84 2.91 2.13
N ARG A 48 -26.96 3.17 3.43
CA ARG A 48 -28.20 2.97 4.19
C ARG A 48 -29.36 3.88 3.75
N GLY A 49 -29.07 4.99 3.08
CA GLY A 49 -30.07 5.91 2.55
C GLY A 49 -30.69 5.45 1.22
N TYR A 50 -30.15 4.42 0.58
CA TYR A 50 -30.73 3.86 -0.63
C TYR A 50 -31.84 2.85 -0.27
N PRO A 51 -32.98 2.89 -0.97
CA PRO A 51 -34.10 2.00 -0.66
C PRO A 51 -33.76 0.54 -0.97
N VAL A 52 -34.32 -0.35 -0.17
CA VAL A 52 -34.37 -1.79 -0.47
C VAL A 52 -35.38 -2.00 -1.60
N PHE A 53 -34.99 -2.68 -2.66
CA PHE A 53 -35.85 -2.92 -3.82
C PHE A 53 -36.03 -4.42 -4.11
N HIS A 54 -35.17 -5.27 -3.54
CA HIS A 54 -35.22 -6.70 -3.74
C HIS A 54 -34.74 -7.44 -2.48
N VAL A 55 -35.23 -8.63 -2.25
CA VAL A 55 -34.78 -9.53 -1.18
C VAL A 55 -34.44 -10.89 -1.73
N VAL A 56 -33.32 -11.44 -1.29
CA VAL A 56 -32.85 -12.77 -1.63
C VAL A 56 -33.26 -13.71 -0.48
N PRO A 57 -34.05 -14.78 -0.72
CA PRO A 57 -34.46 -15.66 0.34
C PRO A 57 -33.32 -16.53 0.86
N ARG A 58 -33.55 -17.18 2.02
CA ARG A 58 -32.66 -18.20 2.57
C ARG A 58 -32.37 -19.29 1.56
N ASP A 59 -31.18 -19.85 1.62
CA ASP A 59 -30.64 -20.92 0.78
C ASP A 59 -30.42 -20.54 -0.69
N ALA A 60 -30.76 -19.32 -1.10
CA ALA A 60 -30.43 -18.83 -2.43
C ALA A 60 -28.98 -18.33 -2.47
N SER A 61 -28.38 -18.44 -3.67
CA SER A 61 -27.01 -17.97 -3.88
C SER A 61 -26.95 -16.57 -4.45
N VAL A 62 -25.84 -15.89 -4.15
CA VAL A 62 -25.46 -14.61 -4.75
C VAL A 62 -23.99 -14.62 -5.16
N ASP A 63 -23.71 -14.08 -6.34
CA ASP A 63 -22.35 -13.86 -6.82
C ASP A 63 -21.86 -12.49 -6.40
N VAL A 64 -20.70 -12.42 -5.75
CA VAL A 64 -20.07 -11.16 -5.36
C VAL A 64 -19.33 -10.57 -6.55
N LEU A 65 -19.81 -9.44 -7.09
CA LEU A 65 -19.22 -8.78 -8.25
C LEU A 65 -18.04 -7.90 -7.86
N PHE A 66 -18.25 -7.01 -6.90
CA PHE A 66 -17.22 -6.15 -6.31
C PHE A 66 -17.69 -5.52 -5.02
N ARG A 67 -16.76 -4.88 -4.31
CA ARG A 67 -17.04 -4.17 -3.06
C ARG A 67 -16.77 -2.68 -3.19
N ARG A 68 -17.60 -1.89 -2.52
CA ARG A 68 -17.38 -0.46 -2.34
C ARG A 68 -17.61 -0.08 -0.88
N THR A 69 -16.54 0.22 -0.16
CA THR A 69 -16.55 0.53 1.28
C THR A 69 -17.17 -0.63 2.08
N ASP A 70 -18.32 -0.43 2.70
CA ASP A 70 -19.03 -1.41 3.54
C ASP A 70 -20.24 -2.05 2.82
N TRP A 71 -20.22 -2.01 1.48
CA TRP A 71 -21.30 -2.53 0.63
C TRP A 71 -20.73 -3.42 -0.46
N PHE A 72 -21.41 -4.52 -0.70
CA PHE A 72 -21.07 -5.47 -1.74
C PHE A 72 -22.09 -5.38 -2.88
N LYS A 73 -21.62 -5.21 -4.09
CA LYS A 73 -22.46 -5.39 -5.26
C LYS A 73 -22.54 -6.87 -5.55
N VAL A 74 -23.75 -7.40 -5.50
CA VAL A 74 -24.02 -8.82 -5.70
C VAL A 74 -25.01 -9.01 -6.84
N ARG A 75 -24.97 -10.18 -7.44
CA ARG A 75 -25.91 -10.63 -8.46
C ARG A 75 -26.57 -11.91 -7.98
N THR A 76 -27.89 -11.97 -8.03
CA THR A 76 -28.66 -13.16 -7.71
C THR A 76 -28.63 -14.15 -8.86
N GLU A 77 -29.02 -15.41 -8.63
CA GLU A 77 -29.15 -16.45 -9.68
C GLU A 77 -30.10 -16.01 -10.82
N ARG A 78 -31.06 -15.16 -10.53
CA ARG A 78 -32.00 -14.60 -11.52
C ARG A 78 -31.47 -13.38 -12.25
N GLY A 79 -30.20 -13.02 -12.05
CA GLY A 79 -29.54 -11.89 -12.70
C GLY A 79 -29.87 -10.51 -12.10
N VAL A 80 -30.59 -10.44 -10.97
CA VAL A 80 -30.87 -9.16 -10.30
C VAL A 80 -29.60 -8.68 -9.61
N GLU A 81 -29.16 -7.47 -9.93
CA GLU A 81 -27.98 -6.85 -9.30
C GLU A 81 -28.42 -5.81 -8.27
N GLY A 82 -27.83 -5.85 -7.08
CA GLY A 82 -28.09 -4.90 -6.02
C GLY A 82 -26.91 -4.78 -5.06
N TRP A 83 -27.11 -3.98 -4.02
CA TRP A 83 -26.09 -3.72 -3.01
C TRP A 83 -26.53 -4.31 -1.67
N ALA A 84 -25.75 -5.23 -1.15
CA ALA A 84 -25.94 -5.79 0.19
C ALA A 84 -24.97 -5.16 1.18
N SER A 85 -25.41 -4.98 2.42
CA SER A 85 -24.56 -4.44 3.48
C SER A 85 -23.49 -5.44 3.89
N GLN A 86 -22.33 -4.95 4.33
CA GLN A 86 -21.26 -5.80 4.86
C GLN A 86 -21.77 -6.63 6.07
N ALA A 87 -22.60 -6.04 6.92
CA ALA A 87 -23.13 -6.72 8.10
C ALA A 87 -23.96 -7.95 7.73
N ASP A 88 -24.74 -7.89 6.66
CA ASP A 88 -25.57 -9.00 6.19
C ASP A 88 -24.73 -10.00 5.38
N MET A 89 -23.76 -9.54 4.62
CA MET A 89 -22.84 -10.44 3.90
C MET A 89 -21.98 -11.30 4.83
N LEU A 90 -21.61 -10.81 6.01
CA LEU A 90 -20.88 -11.59 7.02
C LEU A 90 -21.72 -12.75 7.62
N LYS A 91 -23.03 -12.76 7.41
CA LYS A 91 -23.92 -13.82 7.83
C LYS A 91 -24.17 -14.85 6.73
N THR A 92 -23.52 -14.73 5.58
CA THR A 92 -23.56 -15.71 4.48
C THR A 92 -22.47 -16.75 4.65
N VAL A 93 -22.58 -17.85 3.90
CA VAL A 93 -21.61 -18.94 3.90
C VAL A 93 -21.10 -19.20 2.49
N LEU A 94 -19.92 -19.80 2.40
CA LEU A 94 -19.34 -20.32 1.17
C LEU A 94 -20.03 -21.64 0.78
N ALA A 95 -19.76 -22.14 -0.43
CA ALA A 95 -20.33 -23.41 -0.92
C ALA A 95 -19.96 -24.63 -0.05
N ASP A 96 -18.86 -24.56 0.70
CA ASP A 96 -18.41 -25.59 1.64
C ASP A 96 -19.08 -25.48 3.02
N GLY A 97 -19.99 -24.51 3.20
CA GLY A 97 -20.67 -24.24 4.48
C GLY A 97 -19.85 -23.42 5.46
N SER A 98 -18.61 -23.04 5.13
CA SER A 98 -17.79 -22.19 5.99
C SER A 98 -18.33 -20.75 6.01
N PRO A 99 -18.27 -20.04 7.16
CA PRO A 99 -18.73 -18.67 7.25
C PRO A 99 -17.87 -17.76 6.36
N PHE A 100 -18.53 -16.88 5.60
CA PHE A 100 -17.85 -15.89 4.79
C PHE A 100 -17.06 -14.93 5.67
N LYS A 101 -15.74 -14.97 5.52
CA LYS A 101 -14.82 -14.05 6.21
C LYS A 101 -14.27 -13.07 5.21
N PHE A 102 -14.45 -11.83 5.49
CA PHE A 102 -13.89 -10.75 4.70
C PHE A 102 -12.82 -10.03 5.53
N PRO A 103 -11.64 -9.69 4.98
CA PRO A 103 -10.67 -8.88 5.69
C PRO A 103 -11.29 -7.52 5.98
N LEU A 104 -11.78 -7.38 7.19
CA LEU A 104 -12.34 -6.14 7.69
C LEU A 104 -11.18 -5.15 7.84
N GLY A 105 -11.34 -3.94 7.32
CA GLY A 105 -10.46 -2.83 7.67
C GLY A 105 -10.79 -2.38 9.10
N ASP A 106 -10.60 -3.27 10.08
CA ASP A 106 -10.78 -3.04 11.50
C ASP A 106 -9.43 -3.13 12.22
N ARG A 107 -9.45 -3.11 13.53
CA ARG A 107 -8.25 -3.23 14.36
C ARG A 107 -7.57 -4.60 14.21
N ALA A 108 -8.31 -5.67 14.00
CA ALA A 108 -7.74 -6.98 13.75
C ALA A 108 -7.03 -7.03 12.39
N GLY A 109 -7.60 -6.38 11.36
CA GLY A 109 -6.96 -6.15 10.09
C GLY A 109 -5.70 -5.29 10.19
N PHE A 110 -5.66 -4.28 11.09
CA PHE A 110 -4.45 -3.50 11.36
C PHE A 110 -3.32 -4.34 11.95
N THR A 111 -3.64 -5.35 12.77
CA THR A 111 -2.62 -6.25 13.35
C THR A 111 -2.10 -7.27 12.34
N ASN A 112 -2.94 -7.74 11.41
CA ASN A 112 -2.67 -8.90 10.55
C ASN A 112 -2.68 -8.57 9.05
N HIS A 113 -2.45 -7.30 8.66
CA HIS A 113 -2.41 -6.93 7.25
C HIS A 113 -1.13 -7.48 6.58
N THR A 114 -1.22 -7.68 5.26
CA THR A 114 -0.11 -8.20 4.47
C THR A 114 0.81 -7.08 4.02
N TRP A 115 0.26 -5.93 3.62
CA TRP A 115 1.05 -4.81 3.15
C TRP A 115 0.42 -3.47 3.54
N GLU A 116 1.27 -2.48 3.62
CA GLU A 116 0.89 -1.09 3.90
C GLU A 116 1.67 -0.14 3.02
N MET A 117 1.10 1.03 2.81
CA MET A 117 1.80 2.13 2.15
C MET A 117 1.31 3.47 2.69
N GLY A 118 2.14 4.48 2.54
CA GLY A 118 1.83 5.81 3.03
C GLY A 118 2.69 6.91 2.46
N ILE A 119 2.32 8.12 2.81
CA ILE A 119 3.03 9.34 2.44
C ILE A 119 3.36 10.13 3.70
N PHE A 120 4.51 10.76 3.69
CA PHE A 120 5.06 11.53 4.82
C PHE A 120 5.48 12.93 4.38
N ALA A 121 5.40 13.85 5.33
CA ALA A 121 6.09 15.11 5.29
C ALA A 121 6.92 15.27 6.57
N GLY A 122 8.08 15.89 6.45
CA GLY A 122 9.01 16.07 7.56
C GLY A 122 10.27 16.82 7.15
N GLU A 123 11.37 16.51 7.81
CA GLU A 123 12.68 17.12 7.57
C GLU A 123 13.78 16.07 7.60
N LEU A 124 14.77 16.25 6.75
CA LEU A 124 16.05 15.55 6.74
C LEU A 124 17.14 16.59 7.01
N GLY A 125 17.75 16.56 8.20
CA GLY A 125 18.60 17.64 8.65
C GLY A 125 17.84 18.98 8.68
N SER A 126 18.22 19.90 7.82
CA SER A 126 17.56 21.22 7.66
C SER A 126 16.72 21.34 6.38
N ALA A 127 16.54 20.26 5.64
CA ALA A 127 15.81 20.24 4.38
C ALA A 127 14.40 19.66 4.57
N THR A 128 13.38 20.31 3.98
CA THR A 128 12.01 19.78 3.96
C THR A 128 11.97 18.49 3.16
N LEU A 129 11.40 17.44 3.73
CA LEU A 129 11.29 16.11 3.15
C LEU A 129 9.83 15.75 2.86
N VAL A 130 9.58 15.24 1.66
CA VAL A 130 8.33 14.53 1.32
C VAL A 130 8.72 13.14 0.84
N SER A 131 8.10 12.10 1.41
CA SER A 131 8.43 10.73 1.06
C SER A 131 7.21 9.84 1.00
N GLY A 132 7.34 8.74 0.24
CA GLY A 132 6.40 7.63 0.21
C GLY A 132 7.09 6.35 0.64
N TYR A 133 6.34 5.43 1.23
CA TYR A 133 6.85 4.11 1.56
C TYR A 133 5.82 3.03 1.24
N ALA A 134 6.33 1.82 1.09
CA ALA A 134 5.56 0.59 1.05
C ALA A 134 6.23 -0.45 1.94
N ALA A 135 5.43 -1.26 2.63
CA ALA A 135 5.93 -2.31 3.49
C ALA A 135 5.15 -3.61 3.33
N LEU A 136 5.85 -4.73 3.49
CA LEU A 136 5.31 -6.08 3.51
C LEU A 136 5.45 -6.66 4.91
N SER A 137 4.35 -7.08 5.50
CA SER A 137 4.33 -7.74 6.79
C SER A 137 4.76 -9.20 6.63
N LEU A 138 5.86 -9.57 7.24
CA LEU A 138 6.30 -10.97 7.34
C LEU A 138 5.52 -11.72 8.42
N ASN A 139 5.18 -11.01 9.48
CA ASN A 139 4.27 -11.41 10.56
C ASN A 139 3.72 -10.15 11.25
N SER A 140 2.93 -10.29 12.32
CA SER A 140 2.35 -9.16 13.05
C SER A 140 3.37 -8.19 13.66
N GLN A 141 4.62 -8.62 13.86
CA GLN A 141 5.67 -7.85 14.53
C GLN A 141 6.81 -7.43 13.59
N LEU A 142 6.99 -8.07 12.44
CA LEU A 142 8.14 -7.82 11.56
C LEU A 142 7.66 -7.45 10.16
N GLN A 143 8.19 -6.34 9.64
CA GLN A 143 7.91 -5.83 8.31
C GLN A 143 9.21 -5.53 7.56
N VAL A 144 9.17 -5.72 6.23
CA VAL A 144 10.18 -5.20 5.29
C VAL A 144 9.61 -3.93 4.68
N GLU A 145 10.37 -2.85 4.72
CA GLU A 145 9.94 -1.55 4.24
C GLU A 145 10.86 -1.05 3.12
N GLY A 146 10.27 -0.39 2.11
CA GLY A 146 10.99 0.41 1.14
C GLY A 146 10.43 1.83 1.13
N SER A 147 11.28 2.84 1.08
CA SER A 147 10.86 4.24 1.00
C SER A 147 11.64 5.03 -0.04
N VAL A 148 10.98 6.04 -0.61
CA VAL A 148 11.59 7.01 -1.53
C VAL A 148 11.16 8.39 -1.08
N GLY A 149 12.10 9.32 -1.00
CA GLY A 149 11.86 10.69 -0.57
C GLY A 149 12.53 11.71 -1.48
N ASN A 150 11.95 12.90 -1.49
CA ASN A 150 12.56 14.08 -2.11
C ASN A 150 12.74 15.13 -1.01
N PHE A 151 13.95 15.64 -0.86
CA PHE A 151 14.25 16.72 0.09
C PHE A 151 14.64 18.00 -0.63
N LEU A 152 14.14 19.10 -0.09
CA LEU A 152 14.33 20.45 -0.61
C LEU A 152 14.90 21.34 0.48
N GLY A 153 16.16 21.64 0.38
CA GLY A 153 16.88 22.50 1.35
C GLY A 153 17.37 23.81 0.74
N THR A 154 17.81 24.70 1.59
CA THR A 154 18.40 25.98 1.19
C THR A 154 19.75 25.78 0.46
N PHE A 155 20.54 24.81 0.91
CA PHE A 155 21.90 24.57 0.41
C PHE A 155 22.01 23.39 -0.55
N ALA A 156 21.06 22.46 -0.52
CA ALA A 156 21.01 21.30 -1.39
C ALA A 156 19.59 20.80 -1.56
N ASN A 157 19.32 20.18 -2.70
CA ASN A 157 18.17 19.32 -2.92
C ASN A 157 18.64 17.88 -3.11
N GLY A 158 17.70 16.94 -3.09
CA GLY A 158 18.07 15.58 -3.44
C GLY A 158 16.94 14.57 -3.24
N VAL A 159 17.31 13.32 -3.45
CA VAL A 159 16.40 12.16 -3.35
C VAL A 159 17.01 11.13 -2.43
N THR A 160 16.18 10.49 -1.62
CA THR A 160 16.54 9.34 -0.79
C THR A 160 15.82 8.10 -1.28
N ALA A 161 16.47 6.94 -1.16
CA ALA A 161 15.85 5.64 -1.38
C ALA A 161 16.38 4.67 -0.34
N ASP A 162 15.47 4.11 0.47
CA ASP A 162 15.82 3.26 1.61
C ASP A 162 15.12 1.90 1.52
N ILE A 163 15.76 0.88 2.08
CA ILE A 163 15.18 -0.42 2.39
C ILE A 163 15.56 -0.84 3.80
N GLY A 164 14.64 -1.42 4.54
CA GLY A 164 14.92 -1.82 5.91
C GLY A 164 13.90 -2.77 6.50
N LEU A 165 14.12 -3.02 7.78
CA LEU A 165 13.26 -3.85 8.62
C LEU A 165 12.67 -2.98 9.72
N ALA A 166 11.37 -3.17 9.99
CA ALA A 166 10.69 -2.57 11.13
C ALA A 166 10.17 -3.67 12.07
N HIS A 167 10.45 -3.51 13.36
CA HIS A 167 9.94 -4.39 14.41
C HIS A 167 8.90 -3.66 15.24
N ILE A 168 7.65 -4.13 15.18
CA ILE A 168 6.50 -3.57 15.88
C ILE A 168 6.39 -4.21 17.26
N ILE A 169 6.50 -3.43 18.32
CA ILE A 169 6.58 -3.92 19.69
C ILE A 169 5.21 -4.36 20.20
N LEU A 170 4.16 -3.55 19.93
CA LEU A 170 2.80 -3.78 20.40
C LEU A 170 1.81 -3.75 19.22
N PRO A 171 1.77 -4.79 18.36
CA PRO A 171 0.97 -4.77 17.14
C PRO A 171 -0.54 -4.68 17.39
N GLU A 172 -1.02 -5.21 18.52
CA GLU A 172 -2.44 -5.18 18.89
C GLU A 172 -2.89 -3.86 19.53
N ALA A 173 -1.95 -2.99 19.89
CA ALA A 173 -2.29 -1.74 20.54
C ALA A 173 -2.78 -0.70 19.50
N ARG A 174 -3.66 0.21 19.92
CA ARG A 174 -4.07 1.34 19.08
C ARG A 174 -2.91 2.28 18.78
N LEU A 175 -1.99 2.42 19.73
CA LEU A 175 -0.72 3.09 19.61
C LEU A 175 0.38 2.02 19.64
N SER A 176 1.01 1.77 18.51
CA SER A 176 2.01 0.72 18.34
C SER A 176 3.38 1.35 18.11
N PRO A 177 4.28 1.34 19.10
CA PRO A 177 5.67 1.73 18.90
C PRO A 177 6.42 0.67 18.07
N PHE A 178 7.39 1.13 17.29
CA PHE A 178 8.25 0.26 16.49
C PHE A 178 9.68 0.78 16.42
N LEU A 179 10.60 -0.13 16.16
CA LEU A 179 12.01 0.16 15.90
C LEU A 179 12.31 -0.23 14.45
N MET A 180 13.24 0.46 13.82
CA MET A 180 13.63 0.19 12.45
C MET A 180 15.14 0.29 12.27
N LEU A 181 15.64 -0.44 11.29
CA LEU A 181 17.00 -0.35 10.79
C LEU A 181 17.02 -0.67 9.30
N GLY A 182 17.97 -0.09 8.59
CA GLY A 182 18.08 -0.34 7.16
C GLY A 182 19.28 0.34 6.54
N VAL A 183 19.30 0.25 5.21
CA VAL A 183 20.31 0.87 4.35
C VAL A 183 19.62 1.62 3.23
N GLY A 184 20.32 2.55 2.63
CA GLY A 184 19.76 3.35 1.55
C GLY A 184 20.82 4.08 0.75
N LEU A 185 20.31 4.91 -0.13
CA LEU A 185 21.08 5.81 -0.98
C LEU A 185 20.56 7.23 -0.82
N ILE A 186 21.45 8.18 -0.75
CA ILE A 186 21.14 9.61 -0.80
C ILE A 186 21.84 10.23 -2.01
N HIS A 187 21.05 10.81 -2.90
CA HIS A 187 21.53 11.61 -4.01
C HIS A 187 21.38 13.08 -3.69
N THR A 188 22.46 13.83 -3.64
CA THR A 188 22.49 15.24 -3.25
C THR A 188 22.95 16.11 -4.40
N GLU A 189 22.18 17.16 -4.68
CA GLU A 189 22.47 18.22 -5.65
C GLU A 189 22.74 19.53 -4.90
N PRO A 190 24.00 19.88 -4.65
CA PRO A 190 24.35 21.08 -3.92
C PRO A 190 24.02 22.35 -4.72
N LYS A 191 23.52 23.38 -4.05
CA LYS A 191 23.20 24.71 -4.63
C LYS A 191 24.36 25.68 -4.38
N ALA A 192 25.56 25.42 -4.96
CA ALA A 192 26.68 26.32 -4.80
C ALA A 192 26.72 27.36 -5.93
N THR A 193 26.96 28.64 -5.58
CA THR A 193 27.05 29.76 -6.54
C THR A 193 28.47 30.12 -6.96
N LEU A 194 29.49 29.72 -6.19
CA LEU A 194 30.85 30.13 -6.36
C LEU A 194 31.79 29.03 -6.91
N VAL A 195 31.39 27.78 -6.84
CA VAL A 195 32.15 26.62 -7.34
C VAL A 195 31.19 25.74 -8.10
N GLN A 196 31.68 25.12 -9.19
CA GLN A 196 30.81 24.17 -9.94
C GLN A 196 30.39 23.03 -9.02
N PRO A 197 29.06 22.91 -8.70
CA PRO A 197 28.59 21.89 -7.80
C PRO A 197 28.71 20.52 -8.46
N GLU A 198 29.22 19.54 -7.75
CA GLU A 198 29.25 18.16 -8.19
C GLU A 198 28.15 17.38 -7.46
N ASN A 199 27.24 16.79 -8.23
CA ASN A 199 26.23 15.89 -7.70
C ASN A 199 26.88 14.64 -7.12
N ARG A 200 26.41 14.19 -5.96
CA ARG A 200 26.99 13.03 -5.30
C ARG A 200 25.89 12.04 -4.89
N THR A 201 26.24 10.77 -5.00
CA THR A 201 25.42 9.68 -4.48
C THR A 201 26.25 8.95 -3.44
N GLU A 202 25.68 8.79 -2.26
CA GLU A 202 26.34 8.20 -1.11
C GLU A 202 25.46 7.11 -0.52
N ASP A 203 26.10 6.03 -0.04
CA ASP A 203 25.43 4.96 0.67
C ASP A 203 25.08 5.44 2.08
N THR A 204 23.94 4.97 2.61
CA THR A 204 23.51 5.28 3.96
C THR A 204 23.11 4.02 4.73
N ALA A 205 23.29 4.07 6.03
CA ALA A 205 22.65 3.15 6.95
C ALA A 205 21.87 3.96 7.98
N TYR A 206 20.77 3.43 8.47
CA TYR A 206 19.98 4.11 9.47
C TYR A 206 19.47 3.18 10.56
N VAL A 207 19.25 3.76 11.73
CA VAL A 207 18.47 3.21 12.80
C VAL A 207 17.40 4.21 13.18
N GLY A 208 16.25 3.73 13.62
CA GLY A 208 15.16 4.64 13.95
C GLY A 208 14.11 4.03 14.85
N ALA A 209 13.20 4.89 15.26
CA ALA A 209 12.04 4.52 16.06
C ALA A 209 10.82 5.31 15.57
N GLY A 210 9.64 4.76 15.81
CA GLY A 210 8.42 5.44 15.43
C GLY A 210 7.20 4.97 16.19
N LEU A 211 6.09 5.62 15.89
CA LEU A 211 4.78 5.35 16.46
C LEU A 211 3.76 5.20 15.35
N ARG A 212 2.90 4.20 15.45
CA ARG A 212 1.75 3.98 14.58
C ARG A 212 0.49 4.17 15.42
N PHE A 213 -0.40 5.01 14.95
CA PHE A 213 -1.67 5.29 15.62
C PHE A 213 -2.85 4.91 14.73
N TYR A 214 -3.54 3.84 15.09
CA TYR A 214 -4.72 3.39 14.36
C TYR A 214 -5.86 4.40 14.47
N LEU A 215 -6.31 4.92 13.34
CA LEU A 215 -7.41 5.89 13.25
C LEU A 215 -8.76 5.19 13.08
N SER A 216 -8.96 4.60 11.93
CA SER A 216 -10.24 3.99 11.57
C SER A 216 -10.11 3.18 10.27
N ARG A 217 -10.87 2.12 10.15
CA ARG A 217 -10.95 1.28 8.96
C ARG A 217 -9.56 0.77 8.54
N ARG A 218 -9.00 1.34 7.47
CA ARG A 218 -7.70 0.95 6.89
C ARG A 218 -6.64 2.03 7.02
N PHE A 219 -6.88 3.07 7.82
CA PHE A 219 -6.01 4.22 7.93
C PHE A 219 -5.38 4.32 9.32
N PHE A 220 -4.12 4.70 9.34
CA PHE A 220 -3.37 5.02 10.55
C PHE A 220 -2.44 6.20 10.30
N LEU A 221 -2.08 6.89 11.39
CA LEU A 221 -1.00 7.86 11.40
C LEU A 221 0.30 7.14 11.74
N ARG A 222 1.38 7.60 11.14
CA ARG A 222 2.71 7.09 11.42
C ARG A 222 3.68 8.26 11.58
N ALA A 223 4.41 8.28 12.72
CA ALA A 223 5.48 9.21 13.01
C ALA A 223 6.78 8.43 13.12
N GLU A 224 7.87 8.96 12.53
CA GLU A 224 9.17 8.32 12.49
C GLU A 224 10.28 9.32 12.81
N TYR A 225 11.29 8.79 13.48
CA TYR A 225 12.59 9.41 13.61
C TYR A 225 13.66 8.40 13.18
N LYS A 226 14.58 8.83 12.31
CA LYS A 226 15.71 8.04 11.84
C LYS A 226 17.00 8.83 12.02
N ALA A 227 18.01 8.18 12.54
CA ALA A 227 19.39 8.66 12.53
C ALA A 227 20.12 7.98 11.36
N HIS A 228 20.51 8.77 10.36
CA HIS A 228 21.23 8.33 9.18
C HIS A 228 22.72 8.48 9.34
N TYR A 229 23.46 7.43 9.03
CA TYR A 229 24.89 7.41 8.84
C TYR A 229 25.19 7.40 7.34
N ILE A 230 25.80 8.48 6.84
CA ILE A 230 26.12 8.67 5.42
C ILE A 230 27.58 8.33 5.22
N PHE A 231 27.85 7.31 4.40
CA PHE A 231 29.21 6.85 4.09
C PHE A 231 29.80 7.68 2.98
N THR A 232 30.55 8.71 3.36
CA THR A 232 31.18 9.59 2.37
C THR A 232 32.54 9.03 1.92
N LYS A 233 32.96 9.37 0.71
CA LYS A 233 34.31 9.07 0.22
C LYS A 233 35.43 9.94 0.87
N ARG A 234 35.05 10.78 1.82
CA ARG A 234 35.94 11.66 2.57
C ARG A 234 36.40 10.99 3.86
N ASN A 235 37.37 11.62 4.55
CA ASN A 235 37.93 11.06 5.79
C ASN A 235 36.97 11.05 6.99
N SER A 236 35.76 11.56 6.86
CA SER A 236 34.72 11.55 7.91
C SER A 236 33.35 11.23 7.33
N ASN A 237 32.62 10.35 7.99
CA ASN A 237 31.21 10.11 7.69
C ASN A 237 30.36 11.27 8.18
N GLU A 238 29.23 11.49 7.52
CA GLU A 238 28.25 12.51 7.89
C GLU A 238 27.07 11.84 8.62
N GLU A 239 26.54 12.52 9.63
CA GLU A 239 25.33 12.10 10.33
C GLU A 239 24.20 13.07 10.00
N SER A 240 22.99 12.55 9.83
CA SER A 240 21.81 13.36 9.57
C SER A 240 20.57 12.77 10.24
N ASP A 241 19.81 13.60 10.88
CA ASP A 241 18.54 13.20 11.49
C ASP A 241 17.39 13.42 10.51
N GLU A 242 16.46 12.47 10.50
CA GLU A 242 15.21 12.56 9.76
C GLU A 242 14.05 12.39 10.72
N TRP A 243 13.10 13.31 10.70
CA TRP A 243 11.82 13.12 11.35
C TRP A 243 10.69 13.36 10.35
N LYS A 244 9.65 12.55 10.42
CA LYS A 244 8.50 12.66 9.53
C LYS A 244 7.21 12.17 10.16
N LEU A 245 6.12 12.75 9.72
CA LEU A 245 4.76 12.38 10.08
C LEU A 245 3.96 12.16 8.81
N GLY A 246 3.12 11.15 8.80
CA GLY A 246 2.33 10.84 7.63
C GLY A 246 1.08 10.03 7.89
N PHE A 247 0.34 9.84 6.81
CA PHE A 247 -0.81 8.96 6.74
C PHE A 247 -0.44 7.71 5.96
N ALA A 248 -0.91 6.58 6.46
CA ALA A 248 -0.73 5.31 5.82
C ALA A 248 -2.05 4.53 5.79
N PHE A 249 -2.13 3.60 4.85
CA PHE A 249 -3.21 2.64 4.75
C PHE A 249 -2.65 1.23 4.61
N PHE A 250 -3.40 0.26 5.10
CA PHE A 250 -3.05 -1.15 5.07
C PHE A 250 -4.10 -2.00 4.35
N TYR A 251 -3.62 -3.14 3.83
CA TYR A 251 -4.47 -4.07 3.10
C TYR A 251 -4.12 -5.53 3.41
#